data_0ae25fa02a3b99474c70c32709046940
#
_entry.id   0ae25fa02a3b99474c70c32709046940
#
_cell.length_a   1.000
_cell.length_b   1.000
_cell.length_c   1.000
_cell.angle_alpha   90.00
_cell.angle_beta   90.00
_cell.angle_gamma   90.00
#
_symmetry.space_group_name_H-M   'P 1'
#
loop_
_entity.id
_entity.type
_entity.pdbx_description
1 polymer ?
#
loop_
_entity_poly.entity_id
_entity_poly.type
_entity_poly.pdbx_seq_one_letter_code
_entity_poly.pdbx_strand_id
1 'polypeptide(L)'
;LAADEHAVMRRELDARMRQAGTPADAGPALAGRLALLDRPVFADFFGAGEGGSRPFSLRAVAHHPLRVRIDLPERGHEEASRLIARLVLAQFHTVVRDTGRAHAAFLVLDDATGTVTPESVRRVQRLRAQNAGVVLALRTVADVPEALHGPLLGAVGCRMALAGVTTWDGSRFAHAWGTEWVETKEVAKHTVFADQPMTRAIHALRKLVTGKAVTTDAVTTKQVERERWSASQLAHELPPGHAVLSLTGVNGEHAPPLLVDLRG
;
A
#
# COMPACT_ATOMS: atom_id res chain seq x y z
N LEU A 1 -19.82 6.12 35.37
CA LEU A 1 -18.66 6.06 34.45
C LEU A 1 -17.55 6.99 34.94
N ALA A 2 -17.81 8.24 35.29
CA ALA A 2 -16.73 9.18 35.66
C ALA A 2 -15.94 8.82 36.93
N ALA A 3 -16.55 8.20 37.93
CA ALA A 3 -15.86 7.84 39.19
C ALA A 3 -14.88 6.68 39.02
N ASP A 4 -15.25 5.68 38.20
CA ASP A 4 -14.38 4.53 37.91
C ASP A 4 -13.22 4.92 37.00
N GLU A 5 -13.46 5.79 36.01
CA GLU A 5 -12.41 6.32 35.13
C GLU A 5 -11.40 7.16 35.93
N HIS A 6 -11.86 7.99 36.86
CA HIS A 6 -10.97 8.75 37.75
C HIS A 6 -10.15 7.84 38.67
N ALA A 7 -10.72 6.73 39.14
CA ALA A 7 -10.00 5.78 39.99
C ALA A 7 -8.93 5.03 39.20
N VAL A 8 -9.18 4.70 37.92
CA VAL A 8 -8.19 4.10 37.04
C VAL A 8 -7.07 5.09 36.75
N MET A 9 -7.39 6.33 36.35
CA MET A 9 -6.39 7.36 36.08
C MET A 9 -5.51 7.66 37.28
N ARG A 10 -6.06 7.70 38.50
CA ARG A 10 -5.26 7.88 39.73
C ARG A 10 -4.28 6.74 39.92
N ARG A 11 -4.73 5.49 39.78
CA ARG A 11 -3.86 4.33 39.92
C ARG A 11 -2.71 4.33 38.88
N GLU A 12 -3.00 4.71 37.66
CA GLU A 12 -1.99 4.86 36.63
C GLU A 12 -1.00 5.99 36.94
N LEU A 13 -1.50 7.14 37.42
CA LEU A 13 -0.67 8.27 37.82
C LEU A 13 0.25 7.88 38.98
N ASP A 14 -0.30 7.24 40.02
CA ASP A 14 0.49 6.76 41.17
C ASP A 14 1.53 5.71 40.75
N ALA A 15 1.21 4.84 39.81
CA ALA A 15 2.17 3.90 39.25
C ALA A 15 3.31 4.59 38.49
N ARG A 16 3.01 5.61 37.71
CA ARG A 16 4.01 6.44 37.00
C ARG A 16 4.85 7.28 37.94
N MET A 17 4.24 7.85 39.00
CA MET A 17 4.99 8.59 40.01
C MET A 17 5.98 7.69 40.78
N ARG A 18 5.63 6.42 41.04
CA ARG A 18 6.59 5.44 41.60
C ARG A 18 7.74 5.08 40.68
N GLN A 19 7.56 5.23 39.37
CA GLN A 19 8.59 4.98 38.35
C GLN A 19 9.42 6.22 38.03
N ALA A 20 8.99 7.42 38.46
CA ALA A 20 9.68 8.67 38.22
C ALA A 20 11.13 8.63 38.69
N GLY A 21 12.05 9.01 37.83
CA GLY A 21 13.49 9.00 38.08
C GLY A 21 14.16 7.61 38.06
N THR A 22 13.42 6.54 37.73
CA THR A 22 14.01 5.21 37.51
C THR A 22 14.35 4.99 36.02
N PRO A 23 15.19 3.97 35.68
CA PRO A 23 15.44 3.63 34.26
C PRO A 23 14.19 3.24 33.46
N ALA A 24 13.08 2.88 34.14
CA ALA A 24 11.78 2.55 33.53
C ALA A 24 10.87 3.78 33.37
N ASP A 25 11.33 4.98 33.77
CA ASP A 25 10.56 6.21 33.67
C ASP A 25 10.43 6.68 32.21
N ALA A 26 9.23 6.56 31.65
CA ALA A 26 8.92 7.06 30.31
C ALA A 26 8.62 8.58 30.27
N GLY A 27 8.55 9.25 31.44
CA GLY A 27 8.19 10.67 31.56
C GLY A 27 9.08 11.59 30.74
N PRO A 28 10.40 11.54 30.87
CA PRO A 28 11.31 12.40 30.11
C PRO A 28 11.18 12.22 28.58
N ALA A 29 11.03 10.97 28.12
CA ALA A 29 10.84 10.66 26.69
C ALA A 29 9.50 11.21 26.17
N LEU A 30 8.44 11.13 26.98
CA LEU A 30 7.14 11.68 26.64
C LEU A 30 7.18 13.22 26.63
N ALA A 31 7.78 13.83 27.64
CA ALA A 31 7.96 15.28 27.72
C ALA A 31 8.74 15.83 26.50
N GLY A 32 9.83 15.14 26.11
CA GLY A 32 10.59 15.46 24.92
C GLY A 32 9.75 15.43 23.63
N ARG A 33 8.87 14.43 23.49
CA ARG A 33 7.95 14.35 22.35
C ARG A 33 6.89 15.44 22.37
N LEU A 34 6.33 15.76 23.54
CA LEU A 34 5.35 16.83 23.68
C LEU A 34 5.97 18.19 23.39
N ALA A 35 7.22 18.44 23.80
CA ALA A 35 7.96 19.66 23.49
C ALA A 35 8.14 19.91 21.99
N LEU A 36 8.12 18.86 21.16
CA LEU A 36 8.12 19.03 19.70
C LEU A 36 6.84 19.70 19.18
N LEU A 37 5.73 19.50 19.86
CA LEU A 37 4.42 20.08 19.50
C LEU A 37 4.26 21.51 20.03
N ASP A 38 5.04 21.90 21.04
CA ASP A 38 5.03 23.23 21.64
C ASP A 38 5.88 24.25 20.86
N ARG A 39 6.22 23.96 19.63
CA ARG A 39 6.95 24.89 18.76
C ARG A 39 6.01 25.96 18.18
N PRO A 40 6.47 27.20 17.99
CA PRO A 40 5.62 28.28 17.47
C PRO A 40 4.92 27.98 16.16
N VAL A 41 5.55 27.16 15.28
CA VAL A 41 4.96 26.74 13.99
C VAL A 41 3.68 25.91 14.15
N PHE A 42 3.46 25.29 15.31
CA PHE A 42 2.27 24.50 15.61
C PHE A 42 1.31 25.20 16.57
N ALA A 43 1.57 26.45 16.98
CA ALA A 43 0.75 27.19 17.93
C ALA A 43 -0.70 27.31 17.45
N ASP A 44 -0.91 27.61 16.17
CA ASP A 44 -2.26 27.73 15.58
C ASP A 44 -2.97 26.38 15.48
N PHE A 45 -2.21 25.28 15.47
CA PHE A 45 -2.76 23.93 15.37
C PHE A 45 -3.26 23.40 16.71
N PHE A 46 -2.56 23.71 17.80
CA PHE A 46 -2.87 23.23 19.15
C PHE A 46 -3.37 24.33 20.09
N GLY A 47 -3.14 25.59 19.74
CA GLY A 47 -3.55 26.74 20.56
C GLY A 47 -5.01 27.10 20.38
N ALA A 48 -5.68 27.47 21.46
CA ALA A 48 -6.86 28.32 21.36
C ALA A 48 -6.35 29.70 20.93
N GLY A 49 -6.33 29.98 19.62
CA GLY A 49 -5.85 31.26 19.10
C GLY A 49 -6.51 32.44 19.82
N GLU A 50 -5.76 33.49 20.08
CA GLU A 50 -6.23 34.72 20.77
C GLU A 50 -7.46 35.37 20.09
N GLY A 51 -7.84 34.92 18.89
CA GLY A 51 -8.99 35.38 18.12
C GLY A 51 -10.32 34.62 18.33
N GLY A 52 -10.40 33.70 19.29
CA GLY A 52 -11.65 32.97 19.57
C GLY A 52 -12.09 31.97 18.49
N SER A 53 -11.21 31.63 17.54
CA SER A 53 -11.50 30.57 16.58
C SER A 53 -11.57 29.22 17.31
N ARG A 54 -12.69 28.53 17.16
CA ARG A 54 -12.83 27.18 17.74
C ARG A 54 -11.86 26.23 17.07
N PRO A 55 -11.07 25.45 17.84
CA PRO A 55 -10.19 24.46 17.27
C PRO A 55 -11.01 23.46 16.44
N PHE A 56 -10.52 23.09 15.29
CA PHE A 56 -11.14 22.06 14.46
C PHE A 56 -11.13 20.72 15.21
N SER A 57 -12.28 20.06 15.26
CA SER A 57 -12.39 18.72 15.82
C SER A 57 -12.63 17.70 14.71
N LEU A 58 -11.81 16.68 14.64
CA LEU A 58 -11.99 15.57 13.70
C LEU A 58 -13.37 14.87 13.87
N ARG A 59 -14.01 15.01 15.03
CA ARG A 59 -15.38 14.53 15.26
C ARG A 59 -16.39 15.16 14.29
N ALA A 60 -16.12 16.36 13.78
CA ALA A 60 -16.99 17.00 12.80
C ALA A 60 -17.15 16.16 11.53
N VAL A 61 -16.11 15.41 11.13
CA VAL A 61 -16.15 14.49 9.98
C VAL A 61 -17.17 13.35 10.17
N ALA A 62 -17.48 13.00 11.41
CA ALA A 62 -18.48 11.97 11.69
C ALA A 62 -19.92 12.40 11.41
N HIS A 63 -20.19 13.70 11.52
CA HIS A 63 -21.53 14.27 11.44
C HIS A 63 -21.78 15.01 10.11
N HIS A 64 -20.72 15.46 9.45
CA HIS A 64 -20.81 16.28 8.24
C HIS A 64 -19.90 15.74 7.15
N PRO A 65 -20.33 15.75 5.88
CA PRO A 65 -19.49 15.38 4.73
C PRO A 65 -18.47 16.51 4.45
N LEU A 66 -17.40 16.55 5.20
CA LEU A 66 -16.37 17.58 5.13
C LEU A 66 -15.17 17.08 4.32
N ARG A 67 -14.55 18.00 3.59
CA ARG A 67 -13.20 17.80 3.01
C ARG A 67 -12.23 18.66 3.82
N VAL A 68 -11.32 18.01 4.54
CA VAL A 68 -10.33 18.64 5.41
C VAL A 68 -8.96 18.38 4.85
N ARG A 69 -8.16 19.43 4.71
CA ARG A 69 -6.74 19.35 4.36
C ARG A 69 -5.91 19.80 5.57
N ILE A 70 -4.91 18.97 5.92
CA ILE A 70 -3.97 19.26 6.99
C ILE A 70 -2.59 19.34 6.34
N ASP A 71 -2.01 20.51 6.27
CA ASP A 71 -0.66 20.73 5.78
C ASP A 71 0.31 20.71 6.96
N LEU A 72 1.28 19.80 6.92
CA LEU A 72 2.30 19.68 7.96
C LEU A 72 3.64 20.17 7.42
N PRO A 73 4.37 21.01 8.16
CA PRO A 73 5.68 21.51 7.73
C PRO A 73 6.69 20.36 7.74
N GLU A 74 7.29 20.06 6.59
CA GLU A 74 8.30 19.00 6.49
C GLU A 74 9.69 19.50 6.92
N ARG A 75 10.11 20.69 6.45
CA ARG A 75 11.47 21.19 6.66
C ARG A 75 11.72 21.58 8.12
N GLY A 76 12.65 20.86 8.76
CA GLY A 76 13.07 21.13 10.14
C GLY A 76 12.09 20.69 11.22
N HIS A 77 10.96 20.03 10.83
CA HIS A 77 9.91 19.61 11.76
C HIS A 77 9.43 18.18 11.49
N GLU A 78 10.21 17.35 10.79
CA GLU A 78 9.79 16.00 10.33
C GLU A 78 9.31 15.12 11.49
N GLU A 79 9.97 15.15 12.64
CA GLU A 79 9.60 14.33 13.79
C GLU A 79 8.24 14.76 14.38
N ALA A 80 8.03 16.08 14.51
CA ALA A 80 6.77 16.63 14.99
C ALA A 80 5.63 16.33 13.98
N SER A 81 5.88 16.51 12.69
CA SER A 81 4.90 16.23 11.63
C SER A 81 4.50 14.75 11.59
N ARG A 82 5.47 13.84 11.76
CA ARG A 82 5.18 12.39 11.91
C ARG A 82 4.34 12.10 13.15
N LEU A 83 4.65 12.76 14.27
CA LEU A 83 3.87 12.61 15.49
C LEU A 83 2.43 13.08 15.31
N ILE A 84 2.24 14.25 14.69
CA ILE A 84 0.90 14.80 14.38
C ILE A 84 0.15 13.86 13.43
N ALA A 85 0.77 13.37 12.36
CA ALA A 85 0.15 12.43 11.43
C ALA A 85 -0.32 11.15 12.15
N ARG A 86 0.48 10.61 13.08
CA ARG A 86 0.08 9.46 13.92
C ARG A 86 -1.08 9.78 14.85
N LEU A 87 -1.11 10.97 15.43
CA LEU A 87 -2.22 11.42 16.27
C LEU A 87 -3.50 11.57 15.47
N VAL A 88 -3.43 12.17 14.27
CA VAL A 88 -4.56 12.30 13.35
C VAL A 88 -5.11 10.93 12.98
N LEU A 89 -4.24 9.98 12.60
CA LEU A 89 -4.64 8.62 12.29
C LEU A 89 -5.31 7.93 13.48
N ALA A 90 -4.76 8.09 14.68
CA ALA A 90 -5.34 7.51 15.91
C ALA A 90 -6.71 8.12 16.24
N GLN A 91 -6.86 9.44 16.11
CA GLN A 91 -8.14 10.12 16.30
C GLN A 91 -9.16 9.71 15.22
N PHE A 92 -8.76 9.62 13.96
CA PHE A 92 -9.62 9.15 12.88
C PHE A 92 -10.21 7.78 13.21
N HIS A 93 -9.38 6.82 13.64
CA HIS A 93 -9.86 5.51 14.06
C HIS A 93 -10.89 5.57 15.19
N THR A 94 -10.67 6.42 16.18
CA THR A 94 -11.61 6.59 17.30
C THR A 94 -12.94 7.16 16.80
N VAL A 95 -12.87 8.22 16.00
CA VAL A 95 -14.06 8.91 15.47
C VAL A 95 -14.90 7.99 14.59
N VAL A 96 -14.25 7.21 13.70
CA VAL A 96 -15.00 6.35 12.76
C VAL A 96 -15.59 5.11 13.43
N ARG A 97 -15.03 4.68 14.57
CA ARG A 97 -15.53 3.54 15.33
C ARG A 97 -16.81 3.86 16.09
N ASP A 98 -16.88 5.06 16.67
CA ASP A 98 -17.90 5.39 17.67
C ASP A 98 -19.17 5.99 17.05
N THR A 99 -19.24 6.14 15.72
CA THR A 99 -20.35 6.84 15.06
C THR A 99 -21.01 5.99 13.98
N GLY A 100 -22.35 5.86 14.09
CA GLY A 100 -23.21 5.34 13.02
C GLY A 100 -23.37 6.38 11.90
N ARG A 101 -22.38 6.47 10.99
CA ARG A 101 -22.40 7.44 9.90
C ARG A 101 -23.19 6.94 8.70
N ALA A 102 -23.91 7.85 8.05
CA ALA A 102 -24.57 7.58 6.77
C ALA A 102 -23.62 7.67 5.58
N HIS A 103 -22.45 8.30 5.72
CA HIS A 103 -21.44 8.50 4.66
C HIS A 103 -20.14 7.79 4.98
N ALA A 104 -19.42 7.41 3.93
CA ALA A 104 -18.07 6.87 4.06
C ALA A 104 -17.07 7.98 4.46
N ALA A 105 -16.08 7.65 5.28
CA ALA A 105 -15.01 8.55 5.65
C ALA A 105 -13.66 7.99 5.20
N PHE A 106 -12.83 8.85 4.59
CA PHE A 106 -11.50 8.47 4.13
C PHE A 106 -10.44 9.40 4.72
N LEU A 107 -9.35 8.82 5.18
CA LEU A 107 -8.12 9.53 5.53
C LEU A 107 -7.07 9.23 4.48
N VAL A 108 -6.55 10.28 3.84
CA VAL A 108 -5.44 10.16 2.88
C VAL A 108 -4.18 10.68 3.56
N LEU A 109 -3.15 9.86 3.61
CA LEU A 109 -1.84 10.20 4.15
C LEU A 109 -0.84 10.15 3.01
N ASP A 110 -0.33 11.33 2.64
CA ASP A 110 0.81 11.46 1.74
C ASP A 110 2.11 11.29 2.53
N ASP A 111 3.11 10.64 1.93
CA ASP A 111 4.35 10.22 2.60
C ASP A 111 4.09 9.51 3.94
N ALA A 112 3.27 8.47 3.88
CA ALA A 112 2.77 7.78 5.06
C ALA A 112 3.82 6.92 5.78
N THR A 113 5.06 6.83 5.30
CA THR A 113 6.11 5.93 5.81
C THR A 113 6.25 6.01 7.33
N GLY A 114 6.32 7.23 7.85
CA GLY A 114 6.44 7.47 9.29
C GLY A 114 5.23 7.07 10.12
N THR A 115 4.07 6.79 9.51
CA THR A 115 2.82 6.40 10.20
C THR A 115 2.59 4.90 10.21
N VAL A 116 3.33 4.13 9.40
CA VAL A 116 3.20 2.67 9.34
C VAL A 116 3.86 2.04 10.56
N THR A 117 3.02 1.50 11.42
CA THR A 117 3.42 0.79 12.66
C THR A 117 2.59 -0.50 12.79
N PRO A 118 3.02 -1.49 13.61
CA PRO A 118 2.22 -2.69 13.84
C PRO A 118 0.78 -2.38 14.29
N GLU A 119 0.61 -1.32 15.06
CA GLU A 119 -0.70 -0.88 15.55
C GLU A 119 -1.54 -0.25 14.43
N SER A 120 -0.96 0.63 13.60
CA SER A 120 -1.69 1.25 12.50
C SER A 120 -2.15 0.21 11.47
N VAL A 121 -1.31 -0.78 11.15
CA VAL A 121 -1.67 -1.88 10.24
C VAL A 121 -2.86 -2.67 10.79
N ARG A 122 -2.85 -3.05 12.07
CA ARG A 122 -3.99 -3.74 12.71
C ARG A 122 -5.27 -2.91 12.68
N ARG A 123 -5.16 -1.59 12.83
CA ARG A 123 -6.33 -0.68 12.79
C ARG A 123 -6.89 -0.57 11.38
N VAL A 124 -6.05 -0.46 10.36
CA VAL A 124 -6.48 -0.39 8.96
C VAL A 124 -7.37 -1.57 8.58
N GLN A 125 -7.05 -2.79 9.02
CA GLN A 125 -7.85 -3.98 8.77
C GLN A 125 -9.32 -3.88 9.25
N ARG A 126 -9.57 -3.09 10.29
CA ARG A 126 -10.90 -2.94 10.91
C ARG A 126 -11.75 -1.85 10.29
N LEU A 127 -11.17 -0.94 9.52
CA LEU A 127 -11.87 0.24 8.98
C LEU A 127 -13.02 -0.10 8.04
N ARG A 128 -12.87 -1.16 7.27
CA ARG A 128 -13.90 -1.60 6.32
C ARG A 128 -15.26 -1.85 6.99
N ALA A 129 -15.27 -2.50 8.15
CA ALA A 129 -16.48 -2.75 8.93
C ALA A 129 -17.10 -1.46 9.49
N GLN A 130 -16.35 -0.36 9.46
CA GLN A 130 -16.75 0.94 10.00
C GLN A 130 -17.14 1.95 8.91
N ASN A 131 -17.39 1.51 7.69
CA ASN A 131 -17.62 2.38 6.52
C ASN A 131 -16.56 3.48 6.41
N ALA A 132 -15.29 3.10 6.56
CA ALA A 132 -14.16 3.99 6.52
C ALA A 132 -12.97 3.35 5.79
N GLY A 133 -12.08 4.20 5.26
CA GLY A 133 -10.87 3.78 4.59
C GLY A 133 -9.68 4.68 4.88
N VAL A 134 -8.48 4.15 4.68
CA VAL A 134 -7.23 4.91 4.70
C VAL A 134 -6.50 4.66 3.39
N VAL A 135 -6.02 5.72 2.77
CA VAL A 135 -5.11 5.69 1.64
C VAL A 135 -3.72 6.06 2.14
N LEU A 136 -2.76 5.18 1.94
CA LEU A 136 -1.36 5.38 2.33
C LEU A 136 -0.53 5.53 1.06
N ALA A 137 -0.08 6.73 0.75
CA ALA A 137 0.89 6.96 -0.30
C ALA A 137 2.31 6.80 0.27
N LEU A 138 3.11 5.94 -0.34
CA LEU A 138 4.49 5.65 0.05
C LEU A 138 5.39 5.94 -1.14
N ARG A 139 6.59 6.45 -0.89
CA ARG A 139 7.61 6.61 -1.95
C ARG A 139 8.16 5.25 -2.35
N THR A 140 8.43 4.41 -1.37
CA THR A 140 8.84 3.02 -1.54
C THR A 140 8.40 2.20 -0.32
N VAL A 141 8.08 0.93 -0.53
CA VAL A 141 7.79 0.01 0.56
C VAL A 141 9.06 -0.30 1.37
N ALA A 142 10.25 -0.11 0.75
CA ALA A 142 11.54 -0.35 1.43
C ALA A 142 11.75 0.53 2.67
N ASP A 143 11.15 1.72 2.72
CA ASP A 143 11.24 2.63 3.87
C ASP A 143 10.38 2.16 5.07
N VAL A 144 9.50 1.20 4.86
CA VAL A 144 8.71 0.56 5.93
C VAL A 144 9.54 -0.58 6.53
N PRO A 145 9.51 -0.80 7.85
CA PRO A 145 10.19 -1.95 8.46
C PRO A 145 9.80 -3.28 7.80
N GLU A 146 10.78 -4.11 7.45
CA GLU A 146 10.60 -5.35 6.68
C GLU A 146 9.53 -6.28 7.26
N ALA A 147 9.50 -6.39 8.60
CA ALA A 147 8.49 -7.19 9.31
C ALA A 147 7.04 -6.75 9.05
N LEU A 148 6.84 -5.54 8.53
CA LEU A 148 5.52 -4.97 8.24
C LEU A 148 5.13 -5.04 6.76
N HIS A 149 6.03 -5.40 5.84
CA HIS A 149 5.71 -5.46 4.40
C HIS A 149 4.55 -6.40 4.11
N GLY A 150 4.65 -7.66 4.53
CA GLY A 150 3.58 -8.64 4.36
C GLY A 150 2.27 -8.25 5.06
N PRO A 151 2.31 -7.92 6.36
CA PRO A 151 1.12 -7.45 7.08
C PRO A 151 0.47 -6.21 6.45
N LEU A 152 1.24 -5.23 5.97
CA LEU A 152 0.72 -4.02 5.32
C LEU A 152 0.01 -4.37 4.01
N LEU A 153 0.68 -5.09 3.11
CA LEU A 153 0.11 -5.51 1.84
C LEU A 153 -1.11 -6.42 2.03
N GLY A 154 -1.13 -7.25 3.07
CA GLY A 154 -2.29 -8.08 3.41
C GLY A 154 -3.45 -7.32 4.05
N ALA A 155 -3.17 -6.17 4.69
CA ALA A 155 -4.20 -5.36 5.35
C ALA A 155 -5.04 -4.52 4.39
N VAL A 156 -4.48 -4.17 3.22
CA VAL A 156 -5.12 -3.28 2.25
C VAL A 156 -5.88 -4.06 1.18
N GLY A 157 -7.12 -3.64 0.90
CA GLY A 157 -7.96 -4.23 -0.14
C GLY A 157 -7.69 -3.66 -1.54
N CYS A 158 -7.01 -2.52 -1.62
CA CYS A 158 -6.61 -1.88 -2.86
C CYS A 158 -5.09 -1.69 -2.85
N ARG A 159 -4.42 -2.05 -3.95
CA ARG A 159 -2.98 -1.86 -4.12
C ARG A 159 -2.74 -1.21 -5.47
N MET A 160 -1.95 -0.14 -5.46
CA MET A 160 -1.62 0.62 -6.66
C MET A 160 -0.11 0.79 -6.75
N ALA A 161 0.48 0.38 -7.88
CA ALA A 161 1.86 0.64 -8.24
C ALA A 161 1.89 1.68 -9.37
N LEU A 162 2.50 2.83 -9.13
CA LEU A 162 2.66 3.89 -10.12
C LEU A 162 3.84 3.59 -11.04
N ALA A 163 3.84 4.20 -12.23
CA ALA A 163 4.99 4.15 -13.12
C ALA A 163 6.26 4.67 -12.41
N GLY A 164 7.38 3.99 -12.63
CA GLY A 164 8.68 4.35 -12.03
C GLY A 164 8.96 3.77 -10.66
N VAL A 165 8.18 2.80 -10.18
CA VAL A 165 8.55 2.03 -8.98
C VAL A 165 9.86 1.28 -9.22
N THR A 166 10.62 1.05 -8.16
CA THR A 166 11.85 0.25 -8.24
C THR A 166 11.53 -1.23 -8.54
N THR A 167 12.47 -1.98 -9.12
CA THR A 167 12.30 -3.44 -9.31
C THR A 167 12.11 -4.16 -7.98
N TRP A 168 12.69 -3.64 -6.90
CA TRP A 168 12.51 -4.19 -5.56
C TRP A 168 11.05 -4.04 -5.10
N ASP A 169 10.45 -2.86 -5.21
CA ASP A 169 9.03 -2.63 -4.92
C ASP A 169 8.15 -3.44 -5.87
N GLY A 170 8.48 -3.43 -7.17
CA GLY A 170 7.79 -4.20 -8.19
C GLY A 170 7.69 -5.69 -7.85
N SER A 171 8.77 -6.29 -7.31
CA SER A 171 8.75 -7.70 -6.89
C SER A 171 7.76 -7.97 -5.75
N ARG A 172 7.56 -7.02 -4.83
CA ARG A 172 6.58 -7.14 -3.74
C ARG A 172 5.15 -7.08 -4.27
N PHE A 173 4.89 -6.21 -5.22
CA PHE A 173 3.59 -6.13 -5.90
C PHE A 173 3.32 -7.37 -6.76
N ALA A 174 4.30 -7.82 -7.57
CA ALA A 174 4.19 -9.02 -8.38
C ALA A 174 3.82 -10.25 -7.52
N HIS A 175 4.54 -10.45 -6.41
CA HIS A 175 4.23 -11.51 -5.45
C HIS A 175 2.84 -11.37 -4.84
N ALA A 176 2.40 -10.15 -4.49
CA ALA A 176 1.10 -9.91 -3.89
C ALA A 176 -0.06 -10.08 -4.88
N TRP A 177 0.17 -9.94 -6.19
CA TRP A 177 -0.83 -10.11 -7.25
C TRP A 177 -0.89 -11.53 -7.82
N GLY A 178 0.15 -12.34 -7.57
CA GLY A 178 0.21 -13.74 -7.94
C GLY A 178 0.44 -13.99 -9.43
N THR A 179 0.18 -15.21 -9.82
CA THR A 179 0.46 -15.74 -11.14
C THR A 179 -0.81 -16.05 -11.93
N GLU A 180 -0.65 -16.27 -13.23
CA GLU A 180 -1.69 -16.77 -14.13
C GLU A 180 -1.09 -17.79 -15.11
N TRP A 181 -1.96 -18.66 -15.62
CA TRP A 181 -1.59 -19.62 -16.64
C TRP A 181 -1.79 -19.02 -18.02
N VAL A 182 -0.70 -18.92 -18.79
CA VAL A 182 -0.71 -18.39 -20.16
C VAL A 182 -0.38 -19.48 -21.14
N GLU A 183 -1.18 -19.59 -22.19
CA GLU A 183 -0.86 -20.50 -23.31
C GLU A 183 0.22 -19.89 -24.19
N THR A 184 1.40 -20.51 -24.19
CA THR A 184 2.49 -20.13 -25.05
C THR A 184 2.58 -21.11 -26.22
N LYS A 185 2.51 -20.61 -27.45
CA LYS A 185 2.69 -21.40 -28.67
C LYS A 185 4.16 -21.40 -29.05
N GLU A 186 4.83 -22.50 -28.85
CA GLU A 186 6.18 -22.71 -29.35
C GLU A 186 6.08 -23.28 -30.78
N VAL A 187 6.56 -22.53 -31.75
CA VAL A 187 6.69 -22.99 -33.13
C VAL A 187 8.08 -23.58 -33.30
N ALA A 188 8.20 -24.89 -33.17
CA ALA A 188 9.43 -25.57 -33.43
C ALA A 188 9.50 -25.88 -34.93
N LYS A 189 10.43 -25.24 -35.65
CA LYS A 189 10.75 -25.59 -37.04
C LYS A 189 11.70 -26.78 -37.02
N HIS A 190 11.15 -27.98 -37.18
CA HIS A 190 11.95 -29.17 -37.35
C HIS A 190 12.19 -29.42 -38.84
N THR A 191 13.46 -29.45 -39.22
CA THR A 191 13.84 -30.00 -40.51
C THR A 191 13.74 -31.52 -40.42
N VAL A 192 12.75 -32.10 -41.07
CA VAL A 192 12.53 -33.55 -41.04
C VAL A 192 13.60 -34.22 -41.88
N PHE A 193 14.52 -34.93 -41.23
CA PHE A 193 15.40 -35.90 -41.92
C PHE A 193 14.64 -37.20 -42.03
N ALA A 194 14.33 -37.59 -43.25
CA ALA A 194 13.64 -38.86 -43.50
C ALA A 194 14.63 -40.04 -43.23
N ASP A 195 14.24 -40.92 -42.32
CA ASP A 195 15.06 -42.12 -41.98
C ASP A 195 15.03 -43.20 -43.07
N GLN A 196 14.04 -43.18 -43.97
CA GLN A 196 13.94 -44.14 -45.03
C GLN A 196 14.66 -43.65 -46.31
N PRO A 197 15.47 -44.49 -46.99
CA PRO A 197 16.28 -44.10 -48.15
C PRO A 197 15.45 -43.60 -49.32
N MET A 198 14.26 -44.11 -49.51
CA MET A 198 13.37 -43.73 -50.61
C MET A 198 12.75 -42.33 -50.39
N THR A 199 12.42 -42.00 -49.15
CA THR A 199 11.92 -40.69 -48.74
C THR A 199 13.01 -39.62 -48.84
N ARG A 200 14.28 -39.99 -48.56
CA ARG A 200 15.45 -39.11 -48.74
C ARG A 200 15.64 -38.71 -50.21
N ALA A 201 15.46 -39.65 -51.15
CA ALA A 201 15.58 -39.37 -52.60
C ALA A 201 14.48 -38.40 -53.08
N ILE A 202 13.23 -38.58 -52.62
CA ILE A 202 12.09 -37.69 -52.96
C ILE A 202 12.32 -36.31 -52.37
N HIS A 203 12.76 -36.18 -51.11
CA HIS A 203 13.09 -34.91 -50.47
C HIS A 203 14.25 -34.17 -51.11
N ALA A 204 15.30 -34.92 -51.58
CA ALA A 204 16.43 -34.36 -52.31
C ALA A 204 16.00 -33.82 -53.68
N LEU A 205 15.17 -34.57 -54.43
CA LEU A 205 14.62 -34.14 -55.71
C LEU A 205 13.75 -32.88 -55.58
N ARG A 206 12.90 -32.85 -54.53
CA ARG A 206 12.03 -31.69 -54.24
C ARG A 206 12.83 -30.46 -53.85
N LYS A 207 13.92 -30.61 -53.07
CA LYS A 207 14.85 -29.54 -52.72
C LYS A 207 15.56 -28.95 -53.94
N LEU A 208 15.92 -29.82 -54.90
CA LEU A 208 16.53 -29.39 -56.18
C LEU A 208 15.58 -28.62 -57.06
N VAL A 209 14.29 -29.00 -57.09
CA VAL A 209 13.26 -28.36 -57.93
C VAL A 209 12.67 -27.11 -57.31
N THR A 210 12.49 -27.08 -56.00
CA THR A 210 11.78 -25.96 -55.31
C THR A 210 12.70 -25.06 -54.50
N GLY A 211 13.96 -25.43 -54.29
CA GLY A 211 14.93 -24.69 -53.48
C GLY A 211 14.56 -24.59 -51.96
N LYS A 212 13.48 -25.27 -51.54
CA LYS A 212 12.99 -25.22 -50.14
C LYS A 212 13.11 -26.61 -49.49
N ALA A 213 13.67 -26.65 -48.28
CA ALA A 213 13.64 -27.85 -47.43
C ALA A 213 12.21 -28.09 -46.94
N VAL A 214 11.82 -29.38 -46.80
CA VAL A 214 10.54 -29.73 -46.18
C VAL A 214 10.66 -29.45 -44.70
N THR A 215 10.05 -28.40 -44.27
CA THR A 215 9.96 -28.04 -42.85
C THR A 215 8.54 -28.36 -42.37
N THR A 216 8.42 -29.09 -41.30
CA THR A 216 7.16 -29.31 -40.63
C THR A 216 7.13 -28.36 -39.40
N ASP A 217 6.20 -27.43 -39.41
CA ASP A 217 5.98 -26.56 -38.27
C ASP A 217 5.14 -27.34 -37.25
N ALA A 218 5.79 -27.83 -36.21
CA ALA A 218 5.09 -28.40 -35.07
C ALA A 218 4.74 -27.24 -34.09
N VAL A 219 3.44 -26.93 -34.00
CA VAL A 219 2.94 -25.97 -33.02
C VAL A 219 2.64 -26.76 -31.74
N THR A 220 3.47 -26.62 -30.74
CA THR A 220 3.21 -27.17 -29.43
C THR A 220 2.63 -26.06 -28.53
N THR A 221 1.39 -26.25 -28.07
CA THR A 221 0.78 -25.37 -27.08
C THR A 221 1.19 -25.85 -25.71
N LYS A 222 1.89 -25.01 -24.96
CA LYS A 222 2.32 -25.27 -23.59
C LYS A 222 1.71 -24.22 -22.66
N GLN A 223 1.11 -24.68 -21.57
CA GLN A 223 0.70 -23.79 -20.50
C GLN A 223 1.90 -23.48 -19.61
N VAL A 224 2.19 -22.20 -19.44
CA VAL A 224 3.28 -21.71 -18.59
C VAL A 224 2.69 -20.80 -17.54
N GLU A 225 3.06 -21.03 -16.29
CA GLU A 225 2.73 -20.13 -15.20
C GLU A 225 3.57 -18.87 -15.29
N ARG A 226 2.94 -17.71 -15.27
CA ARG A 226 3.57 -16.41 -15.39
C ARG A 226 3.02 -15.46 -14.33
N GLU A 227 3.88 -14.58 -13.79
CA GLU A 227 3.41 -13.46 -12.96
C GLU A 227 2.44 -12.57 -13.77
N ARG A 228 1.31 -12.17 -13.18
CA ARG A 228 0.33 -11.26 -13.81
C ARG A 228 0.96 -9.95 -14.23
N TRP A 229 1.86 -9.43 -13.39
CA TRP A 229 2.71 -8.28 -13.62
C TRP A 229 4.09 -8.59 -13.05
N SER A 230 5.09 -8.63 -13.89
CA SER A 230 6.46 -8.86 -13.42
C SER A 230 7.07 -7.59 -12.82
N ALA A 231 8.06 -7.77 -11.95
CA ALA A 231 8.80 -6.65 -11.37
C ALA A 231 9.42 -5.73 -12.44
N SER A 232 9.90 -6.32 -13.55
CA SER A 232 10.46 -5.56 -14.67
C SER A 232 9.42 -4.73 -15.40
N GLN A 233 8.24 -5.29 -15.65
CA GLN A 233 7.14 -4.56 -16.28
C GLN A 233 6.71 -3.36 -15.45
N LEU A 234 6.56 -3.55 -14.14
CA LEU A 234 6.18 -2.47 -13.23
C LEU A 234 7.22 -1.36 -13.16
N ALA A 235 8.51 -1.72 -13.18
CA ALA A 235 9.60 -0.74 -13.06
C ALA A 235 9.88 0.01 -14.36
N HIS A 236 9.74 -0.64 -15.53
CA HIS A 236 10.32 -0.13 -16.78
C HIS A 236 9.33 0.00 -17.94
N GLU A 237 8.21 -0.73 -17.91
CA GLU A 237 7.29 -0.79 -19.05
C GLU A 237 6.00 0.03 -18.83
N LEU A 238 5.74 0.50 -17.60
CA LEU A 238 4.57 1.35 -17.33
C LEU A 238 4.75 2.74 -17.96
N PRO A 239 3.82 3.20 -18.79
CA PRO A 239 3.88 4.55 -19.34
C PRO A 239 3.74 5.61 -18.22
N PRO A 240 4.37 6.78 -18.36
CA PRO A 240 4.17 7.89 -17.44
C PRO A 240 2.68 8.25 -17.30
N GLY A 241 2.24 8.51 -16.07
CA GLY A 241 0.83 8.81 -15.76
C GLY A 241 -0.08 7.59 -15.71
N HIS A 242 0.49 6.38 -15.74
CA HIS A 242 -0.26 5.14 -15.56
C HIS A 242 0.09 4.46 -14.23
N ALA A 243 -0.79 3.60 -13.81
CA ALA A 243 -0.60 2.74 -12.65
C ALA A 243 -1.20 1.36 -12.87
N VAL A 244 -0.70 0.37 -12.18
CA VAL A 244 -1.37 -0.93 -12.05
C VAL A 244 -2.13 -0.94 -10.74
N LEU A 245 -3.44 -1.21 -10.81
CA LEU A 245 -4.37 -1.17 -9.71
C LEU A 245 -5.02 -2.54 -9.52
N SER A 246 -4.98 -3.07 -8.32
CA SER A 246 -5.79 -4.22 -7.90
C SER A 246 -6.81 -3.82 -6.85
N LEU A 247 -8.01 -4.38 -6.95
CA LEU A 247 -9.12 -4.12 -6.05
C LEU A 247 -9.64 -5.42 -5.46
N THR A 248 -9.96 -5.39 -4.18
CA THR A 248 -10.71 -6.46 -3.53
C THR A 248 -12.15 -5.97 -3.31
N GLY A 249 -13.10 -6.65 -3.90
CA GLY A 249 -14.53 -6.37 -3.77
C GLY A 249 -15.05 -6.50 -2.34
N VAL A 250 -16.26 -6.01 -2.10
CA VAL A 250 -16.90 -6.06 -0.78
C VAL A 250 -17.09 -7.51 -0.31
N ASN A 251 -17.34 -8.42 -1.23
CA ASN A 251 -17.56 -9.84 -0.95
C ASN A 251 -16.26 -10.67 -0.84
N GLY A 252 -15.09 -10.00 -0.86
CA GLY A 252 -13.79 -10.69 -0.84
C GLY A 252 -13.30 -11.13 -2.21
N GLU A 253 -14.03 -10.85 -3.28
CA GLU A 253 -13.59 -11.13 -4.65
C GLU A 253 -12.40 -10.23 -5.02
N HIS A 254 -11.37 -10.85 -5.57
CA HIS A 254 -10.18 -10.15 -6.05
C HIS A 254 -10.30 -9.91 -7.55
N ALA A 255 -10.39 -8.65 -7.95
CA ALA A 255 -10.23 -8.32 -9.36
C ALA A 255 -8.74 -8.49 -9.76
N PRO A 256 -8.46 -9.04 -10.96
CA PRO A 256 -7.10 -9.06 -11.47
C PRO A 256 -6.55 -7.63 -11.56
N PRO A 257 -5.22 -7.45 -11.39
CA PRO A 257 -4.62 -6.14 -11.49
C PRO A 257 -4.78 -5.57 -12.92
N LEU A 258 -5.23 -4.32 -13.01
CA LEU A 258 -5.52 -3.62 -14.25
C LEU A 258 -4.60 -2.42 -14.43
N LEU A 259 -4.18 -2.19 -15.68
CA LEU A 259 -3.51 -0.95 -16.07
C LEU A 259 -4.56 0.17 -16.15
N VAL A 260 -4.32 1.27 -15.47
CA VAL A 260 -5.18 2.45 -15.46
C VAL A 260 -4.41 3.70 -15.90
N ASP A 261 -5.04 4.55 -16.70
CA ASP A 261 -4.54 5.89 -17.03
C ASP A 261 -5.02 6.88 -15.95
N LEU A 262 -4.11 7.59 -15.34
CA LEU A 262 -4.38 8.58 -14.28
C LEU A 262 -4.45 10.01 -14.82
N ARG A 263 -4.21 10.21 -16.12
CA ARG A 263 -4.37 11.48 -16.79
C ARG A 263 -5.83 11.62 -17.18
N GLY A 264 -6.60 12.28 -16.37
CA GLY A 264 -8.03 12.55 -16.59
C GLY A 264 -8.30 13.55 -17.70
#